data_7b006e76f38d929d10e7d59a0d8285d7
#
_entry.id   7b006e76f38d929d10e7d59a0d8285d7
#
_cell.length_a   1.000
_cell.length_b   1.000
_cell.length_c   1.000
_cell.angle_alpha   90.00
_cell.angle_beta   90.00
_cell.angle_gamma   90.00
#
_symmetry.space_group_name_H-M   'P 1'
#
loop_
_entity.id
_entity.type
_entity.pdbx_description
1 polymer ?
#
loop_
_entity_poly.entity_id
_entity_poly.type
_entity_poly.pdbx_seq_one_letter_code
_entity_poly.pdbx_strand_id
1 'polypeptide(L)'
;MSSQIIQLKAPYSFERLLRRLETHPDPQMKVQAEQKSLQRIFRVNNRPILTSIRFAGELDHPSLSWETSAALSATEAAGLEKHIRHMFSADVDLAPLYALMQADAKLAPLAERFRGLRFVLDDDLFQSMVKTIIGQQINLAFAATLTERLLELAGESVQDADGTLLYAFPTADRIAAMEPETLRPLQFSQRKAEYIIDLARAVVNGRVDLEGLWRMDEQEIMATLTPLRGIGKWTVECMMMFGMGRPDLLPVADIGLKNGMQLVYQLDARPDEAEMRRIGESWAPWRSYVSLYVWETVGALKRKEAW
;
A
#
# COMPACT_ATOMS: atom_id res chain seq x y z
N MET A 1 -24.34 13.33 -10.71
CA MET A 1 -23.39 12.24 -11.01
C MET A 1 -23.94 10.98 -10.36
N SER A 2 -23.97 9.84 -11.04
CA SER A 2 -24.50 8.59 -10.45
C SER A 2 -23.42 8.00 -9.55
N SER A 3 -23.72 7.79 -8.27
CA SER A 3 -22.88 7.04 -7.35
C SER A 3 -22.87 5.57 -7.76
N GLN A 4 -21.69 4.98 -7.85
CA GLN A 4 -21.52 3.55 -8.11
C GLN A 4 -21.21 2.82 -6.81
N ILE A 5 -21.73 1.61 -6.65
CA ILE A 5 -21.60 0.82 -5.42
C ILE A 5 -20.80 -0.45 -5.70
N ILE A 6 -19.82 -0.70 -4.85
CA ILE A 6 -19.02 -1.93 -4.82
C ILE A 6 -19.37 -2.71 -3.56
N GLN A 7 -19.81 -3.94 -3.72
CA GLN A 7 -19.90 -4.89 -2.61
C GLN A 7 -18.50 -5.42 -2.31
N LEU A 8 -18.12 -5.43 -1.05
CA LEU A 8 -16.82 -5.92 -0.59
C LEU A 8 -16.96 -7.32 0.01
N LYS A 9 -15.92 -8.12 -0.09
CA LYS A 9 -15.89 -9.43 0.55
C LYS A 9 -15.82 -9.26 2.07
N ALA A 10 -16.79 -9.83 2.79
CA ALA A 10 -16.81 -9.83 4.25
C ALA A 10 -15.76 -10.81 4.86
N PRO A 11 -15.33 -10.58 6.10
CA PRO A 11 -15.50 -9.38 6.91
C PRO A 11 -14.59 -8.23 6.43
N TYR A 12 -15.04 -6.97 6.63
CA TYR A 12 -14.26 -5.78 6.27
C TYR A 12 -14.43 -4.69 7.31
N SER A 13 -13.37 -4.31 8.00
CA SER A 13 -13.41 -3.29 9.05
C SER A 13 -13.01 -1.91 8.52
N PHE A 14 -13.97 -1.05 8.25
CA PHE A 14 -13.71 0.34 7.86
C PHE A 14 -13.09 1.16 8.99
N GLU A 15 -13.43 0.87 10.23
CA GLU A 15 -12.82 1.52 11.39
C GLU A 15 -11.30 1.29 11.41
N ARG A 16 -10.88 0.03 11.23
CA ARG A 16 -9.46 -0.33 11.20
C ARG A 16 -8.74 0.30 10.01
N LEU A 17 -9.37 0.27 8.84
CA LEU A 17 -8.84 0.87 7.63
C LEU A 17 -8.62 2.38 7.81
N LEU A 18 -9.63 3.11 8.22
CA LEU A 18 -9.56 4.56 8.38
C LEU A 18 -8.56 4.95 9.47
N ARG A 19 -8.60 4.28 10.63
CA ARG A 19 -7.61 4.48 11.70
C ARG A 19 -6.18 4.27 11.22
N ARG A 20 -5.93 3.25 10.38
CA ARG A 20 -4.63 2.99 9.81
C ARG A 20 -4.20 4.12 8.87
N LEU A 21 -5.10 4.62 8.03
CA LEU A 21 -4.84 5.76 7.15
C LEU A 21 -4.60 7.08 7.92
N GLU A 22 -5.24 7.27 9.08
CA GLU A 22 -4.97 8.44 9.95
C GLU A 22 -3.61 8.34 10.66
N THR A 23 -3.23 7.14 11.10
CA THR A 23 -1.93 6.94 11.78
C THR A 23 -0.74 6.86 10.83
N HIS A 24 -0.96 6.46 9.61
CA HIS A 24 0.03 6.37 8.54
C HIS A 24 -0.53 7.07 7.30
N PRO A 25 -0.57 8.41 7.31
CA PRO A 25 -1.21 9.16 6.24
C PRO A 25 -0.50 8.94 4.91
N ASP A 26 -1.30 8.69 3.88
CA ASP A 26 -0.86 8.75 2.50
C ASP A 26 -1.16 10.17 1.97
N PRO A 27 -0.14 10.95 1.57
CA PRO A 27 -0.34 12.32 1.09
C PRO A 27 -1.24 12.43 -0.16
N GLN A 28 -1.53 11.31 -0.82
CA GLN A 28 -2.45 11.26 -1.95
C GLN A 28 -3.92 11.16 -1.53
N MET A 29 -4.20 10.99 -0.23
CA MET A 29 -5.54 10.76 0.28
C MET A 29 -5.95 11.84 1.27
N LYS A 30 -7.10 12.47 1.03
CA LYS A 30 -7.79 13.28 2.04
C LYS A 30 -8.79 12.38 2.77
N VAL A 31 -8.40 11.92 3.96
CA VAL A 31 -9.24 11.02 4.79
C VAL A 31 -10.16 11.85 5.68
N GLN A 32 -11.43 11.46 5.74
CA GLN A 32 -12.47 12.05 6.59
C GLN A 32 -13.12 10.91 7.40
N ALA A 33 -12.44 10.47 8.47
CA ALA A 33 -12.81 9.26 9.21
C ALA A 33 -14.19 9.33 9.83
N GLU A 34 -14.59 10.49 10.37
CA GLU A 34 -15.94 10.70 10.94
C GLU A 34 -17.05 10.51 9.90
N GLN A 35 -16.77 10.86 8.65
CA GLN A 35 -17.70 10.72 7.53
C GLN A 35 -17.57 9.35 6.83
N LYS A 36 -16.67 8.50 7.31
CA LYS A 36 -16.31 7.21 6.68
C LYS A 36 -16.01 7.37 5.19
N SER A 37 -15.22 8.38 4.84
CA SER A 37 -14.94 8.73 3.45
C SER A 37 -13.48 9.13 3.24
N LEU A 38 -13.06 9.07 2.00
CA LEU A 38 -11.80 9.64 1.56
C LEU A 38 -11.92 10.15 0.12
N GLN A 39 -11.00 11.03 -0.22
CA GLN A 39 -10.82 11.51 -1.58
C GLN A 39 -9.39 11.24 -2.04
N ARG A 40 -9.23 10.88 -3.29
CA ARG A 40 -7.93 10.81 -3.96
C ARG A 40 -8.09 10.99 -5.47
N ILE A 41 -6.96 11.22 -6.14
CA ILE A 41 -6.92 11.29 -7.59
C ILE A 41 -6.46 9.95 -8.15
N PHE A 42 -7.26 9.38 -9.04
CA PHE A 42 -6.87 8.25 -9.89
C PHE A 42 -6.52 8.74 -11.30
N ARG A 43 -5.63 8.03 -11.97
CA ARG A 43 -5.40 8.26 -13.40
C ARG A 43 -6.29 7.35 -14.24
N VAL A 44 -7.13 7.97 -15.06
CA VAL A 44 -7.99 7.28 -16.02
C VAL A 44 -7.60 7.77 -17.41
N ASN A 45 -7.05 6.89 -18.25
CA ASN A 45 -6.51 7.27 -19.56
C ASN A 45 -5.55 8.48 -19.47
N ASN A 46 -4.60 8.44 -18.56
CA ASN A 46 -3.65 9.52 -18.24
C ASN A 46 -4.26 10.83 -17.72
N ARG A 47 -5.59 10.92 -17.54
CA ARG A 47 -6.25 12.09 -16.96
C ARG A 47 -6.36 11.95 -15.44
N PRO A 48 -6.00 12.96 -14.65
CA PRO A 48 -6.22 12.94 -13.21
C PRO A 48 -7.71 13.16 -12.91
N ILE A 49 -8.34 12.19 -12.26
CA ILE A 49 -9.76 12.21 -11.89
C ILE A 49 -9.89 12.17 -10.37
N LEU A 50 -10.36 13.26 -9.78
CA LEU A 50 -10.69 13.28 -8.36
C LEU A 50 -11.88 12.37 -8.09
N THR A 51 -11.67 11.44 -7.18
CA THR A 51 -12.67 10.42 -6.82
C THR A 51 -12.93 10.51 -5.32
N SER A 52 -14.20 10.64 -4.96
CA SER A 52 -14.69 10.56 -3.59
C SER A 52 -15.20 9.16 -3.33
N ILE A 53 -14.72 8.52 -2.26
CA ILE A 53 -15.08 7.16 -1.87
C ILE A 53 -15.69 7.22 -0.47
N ARG A 54 -16.86 6.62 -0.30
CA ARG A 54 -17.57 6.54 0.98
C ARG A 54 -17.79 5.08 1.35
N PHE A 55 -17.43 4.73 2.56
CA PHE A 55 -17.64 3.40 3.11
C PHE A 55 -19.01 3.31 3.79
N ALA A 56 -19.70 2.19 3.58
CA ALA A 56 -21.04 1.93 4.10
C ALA A 56 -21.20 0.47 4.52
N GLY A 57 -22.22 0.22 5.31
CA GLY A 57 -22.49 -1.11 5.85
C GLY A 57 -21.69 -1.44 7.10
N GLU A 58 -21.78 -2.69 7.50
CA GLU A 58 -21.16 -3.24 8.69
C GLU A 58 -20.07 -4.26 8.32
N LEU A 59 -19.38 -4.77 9.32
CA LEU A 59 -18.26 -5.72 9.17
C LEU A 59 -18.58 -6.91 8.26
N ASP A 60 -19.79 -7.46 8.37
CA ASP A 60 -20.22 -8.67 7.66
C ASP A 60 -21.08 -8.36 6.40
N HIS A 61 -21.44 -7.09 6.17
CA HIS A 61 -22.15 -6.60 4.99
C HIS A 61 -21.52 -5.30 4.48
N PRO A 62 -20.21 -5.31 4.16
CA PRO A 62 -19.49 -4.11 3.78
C PRO A 62 -19.75 -3.72 2.32
N SER A 63 -19.88 -2.42 2.10
CA SER A 63 -19.91 -1.83 0.75
C SER A 63 -19.17 -0.51 0.72
N LEU A 64 -18.78 -0.06 -0.44
CA LEU A 64 -18.35 1.31 -0.66
C LEU A 64 -19.10 1.89 -1.87
N SER A 65 -19.28 3.19 -1.86
CA SER A 65 -19.73 3.95 -3.02
C SER A 65 -18.65 4.90 -3.48
N TRP A 66 -18.61 5.19 -4.78
CA TRP A 66 -17.68 6.15 -5.32
C TRP A 66 -18.30 7.06 -6.36
N GLU A 67 -17.78 8.27 -6.45
CA GLU A 67 -18.18 9.33 -7.36
C GLU A 67 -16.94 10.04 -7.89
N THR A 68 -17.02 10.59 -9.09
CA THR A 68 -15.91 11.28 -9.74
C THR A 68 -16.25 12.73 -10.05
N SER A 69 -15.23 13.61 -10.03
CA SER A 69 -15.37 15.03 -10.38
C SER A 69 -15.70 15.27 -11.86
N ALA A 70 -15.48 14.28 -12.72
CA ALA A 70 -15.72 14.37 -14.15
C ALA A 70 -16.55 13.17 -14.63
N ALA A 71 -17.29 13.34 -15.70
CA ALA A 71 -18.00 12.25 -16.34
C ALA A 71 -17.02 11.25 -16.97
N LEU A 72 -17.30 9.96 -16.80
CA LEU A 72 -16.56 8.84 -17.36
C LEU A 72 -17.44 8.09 -18.36
N SER A 73 -16.83 7.57 -19.41
CA SER A 73 -17.46 6.54 -20.24
C SER A 73 -17.62 5.24 -19.45
N ALA A 74 -18.46 4.33 -19.91
CA ALA A 74 -18.66 3.03 -19.27
C ALA A 74 -17.34 2.23 -19.13
N THR A 75 -16.47 2.28 -20.14
CA THR A 75 -15.15 1.61 -20.10
C THR A 75 -14.22 2.25 -19.08
N GLU A 76 -14.16 3.58 -19.00
CA GLU A 76 -13.36 4.29 -18.01
C GLU A 76 -13.87 4.02 -16.59
N ALA A 77 -15.18 4.01 -16.39
CA ALA A 77 -15.78 3.69 -15.09
C ALA A 77 -15.46 2.26 -14.66
N ALA A 78 -15.55 1.28 -15.55
CA ALA A 78 -15.16 -0.10 -15.25
C ALA A 78 -13.66 -0.24 -14.94
N GLY A 79 -12.80 0.49 -15.64
CA GLY A 79 -11.37 0.57 -15.36
C GLY A 79 -11.11 1.14 -13.97
N LEU A 80 -11.71 2.27 -13.62
CA LEU A 80 -11.59 2.89 -12.31
C LEU A 80 -12.12 1.99 -11.19
N GLU A 81 -13.26 1.31 -11.41
CA GLU A 81 -13.77 0.35 -10.42
C GLU A 81 -12.75 -0.77 -10.14
N LYS A 82 -12.08 -1.30 -11.17
CA LYS A 82 -11.03 -2.30 -10.99
C LYS A 82 -9.88 -1.77 -10.12
N HIS A 83 -9.44 -0.53 -10.32
CA HIS A 83 -8.42 0.11 -9.46
C HIS A 83 -8.90 0.26 -8.01
N ILE A 84 -10.15 0.70 -7.81
CA ILE A 84 -10.73 0.84 -6.47
C ILE A 84 -10.84 -0.54 -5.78
N ARG A 85 -11.32 -1.57 -6.47
CA ARG A 85 -11.38 -2.95 -5.95
C ARG A 85 -10.01 -3.46 -5.55
N HIS A 86 -9.01 -3.25 -6.39
CA HIS A 86 -7.63 -3.65 -6.10
C HIS A 86 -7.11 -2.90 -4.87
N MET A 87 -7.17 -1.58 -4.86
CA MET A 87 -6.68 -0.73 -3.79
C MET A 87 -7.22 -1.12 -2.42
N PHE A 88 -8.52 -1.43 -2.33
CA PHE A 88 -9.15 -1.81 -1.06
C PHE A 88 -9.18 -3.32 -0.82
N SER A 89 -8.48 -4.13 -1.60
CA SER A 89 -8.50 -5.59 -1.47
C SER A 89 -9.93 -6.14 -1.41
N ALA A 90 -10.82 -5.58 -2.25
CA ALA A 90 -12.27 -5.73 -2.16
C ALA A 90 -12.74 -7.20 -2.26
N ASP A 91 -12.04 -7.99 -3.06
CA ASP A 91 -12.44 -9.35 -3.45
C ASP A 91 -11.68 -10.44 -2.69
N VAL A 92 -10.76 -10.07 -1.78
CA VAL A 92 -9.96 -11.04 -1.02
C VAL A 92 -10.84 -11.78 -0.01
N ASP A 93 -10.87 -13.10 -0.07
CA ASP A 93 -11.52 -13.94 0.94
C ASP A 93 -10.57 -14.20 2.12
N LEU A 94 -10.92 -13.70 3.30
CA LEU A 94 -10.11 -13.88 4.52
C LEU A 94 -10.47 -15.14 5.32
N ALA A 95 -11.46 -15.94 4.90
CA ALA A 95 -11.85 -17.13 5.66
C ALA A 95 -10.70 -18.15 5.80
N PRO A 96 -9.89 -18.44 4.75
CA PRO A 96 -8.73 -19.32 4.89
C PRO A 96 -7.64 -18.76 5.80
N LEU A 97 -7.42 -17.42 5.78
CA LEU A 97 -6.49 -16.76 6.69
C LEU A 97 -6.92 -16.94 8.15
N TYR A 98 -8.20 -16.73 8.45
CA TYR A 98 -8.70 -16.91 9.81
C TYR A 98 -8.62 -18.34 10.29
N ALA A 99 -8.91 -19.33 9.42
CA ALA A 99 -8.74 -20.74 9.75
C ALA A 99 -7.28 -21.06 10.12
N LEU A 100 -6.33 -20.52 9.35
CA LEU A 100 -4.90 -20.66 9.63
C LEU A 100 -4.52 -19.98 10.95
N MET A 101 -4.93 -18.74 11.17
CA MET A 101 -4.58 -17.99 12.39
C MET A 101 -5.20 -18.59 13.65
N GLN A 102 -6.41 -19.14 13.57
CA GLN A 102 -7.07 -19.80 14.70
C GLN A 102 -6.39 -21.11 15.11
N ALA A 103 -5.67 -21.75 14.22
CA ALA A 103 -4.88 -22.96 14.54
C ALA A 103 -3.59 -22.65 15.33
N ASP A 104 -3.15 -21.39 15.36
CA ASP A 104 -1.99 -20.94 16.14
C ASP A 104 -2.43 -20.12 17.36
N ALA A 105 -2.13 -20.62 18.57
CA ALA A 105 -2.52 -19.97 19.83
C ALA A 105 -1.97 -18.54 20.00
N LYS A 106 -0.91 -18.15 19.28
CA LYS A 106 -0.34 -16.79 19.29
C LYS A 106 -1.02 -15.87 18.29
N LEU A 107 -1.53 -16.41 17.18
CA LEU A 107 -2.19 -15.65 16.14
C LEU A 107 -3.73 -15.55 16.32
N ALA A 108 -4.34 -16.53 16.95
CA ALA A 108 -5.80 -16.55 17.17
C ALA A 108 -6.35 -15.26 17.82
N PRO A 109 -5.73 -14.70 18.89
CA PRO A 109 -6.18 -13.43 19.47
C PRO A 109 -6.08 -12.25 18.49
N LEU A 110 -5.11 -12.26 17.57
CA LEU A 110 -4.96 -11.22 16.56
C LEU A 110 -6.08 -11.31 15.52
N ALA A 111 -6.43 -12.53 15.10
CA ALA A 111 -7.51 -12.76 14.13
C ALA A 111 -8.85 -12.22 14.64
N GLU A 112 -9.14 -12.41 15.93
CA GLU A 112 -10.35 -11.88 16.56
C GLU A 112 -10.29 -10.36 16.70
N ARG A 113 -9.21 -9.86 17.30
CA ARG A 113 -9.03 -8.43 17.59
C ARG A 113 -9.05 -7.56 16.33
N PHE A 114 -8.40 -8.00 15.27
CA PHE A 114 -8.24 -7.25 14.02
C PHE A 114 -9.12 -7.79 12.90
N ARG A 115 -10.24 -8.44 13.25
CA ARG A 115 -11.16 -9.03 12.26
C ARG A 115 -11.56 -7.98 11.21
N GLY A 116 -11.42 -8.35 9.94
CA GLY A 116 -11.72 -7.48 8.80
C GLY A 116 -10.60 -6.51 8.41
N LEU A 117 -9.41 -6.59 9.04
CA LEU A 117 -8.25 -5.83 8.63
C LEU A 117 -7.74 -6.30 7.26
N ARG A 118 -7.50 -5.36 6.34
CA ARG A 118 -7.02 -5.62 4.98
C ARG A 118 -5.92 -4.67 4.59
N PHE A 119 -5.18 -5.03 3.55
CA PHE A 119 -4.29 -4.09 2.89
C PHE A 119 -5.08 -2.98 2.20
N VAL A 120 -4.54 -1.77 2.27
CA VAL A 120 -4.80 -0.71 1.31
C VAL A 120 -3.58 -0.70 0.40
N LEU A 121 -3.79 -1.01 -0.87
CA LEU A 121 -2.74 -1.17 -1.87
C LEU A 121 -2.52 0.13 -2.64
N ASP A 122 -1.33 0.29 -3.19
CA ASP A 122 -1.10 1.29 -4.22
C ASP A 122 -1.84 0.89 -5.50
N ASP A 123 -2.37 1.84 -6.23
CA ASP A 123 -3.10 1.58 -7.47
C ASP A 123 -2.20 1.44 -8.70
N ASP A 124 -0.92 1.71 -8.54
CA ASP A 124 0.07 1.70 -9.61
C ASP A 124 1.42 1.14 -9.12
N LEU A 125 2.04 0.24 -9.87
CA LEU A 125 3.30 -0.40 -9.47
C LEU A 125 4.50 0.57 -9.51
N PHE A 126 4.51 1.54 -10.43
CA PHE A 126 5.54 2.57 -10.45
C PHE A 126 5.50 3.40 -9.17
N GLN A 127 4.31 3.86 -8.80
CA GLN A 127 4.08 4.57 -7.55
C GLN A 127 4.53 3.75 -6.34
N SER A 128 4.14 2.48 -6.27
CA SER A 128 4.49 1.58 -5.17
C SER A 128 6.01 1.43 -5.03
N MET A 129 6.73 1.25 -6.14
CA MET A 129 8.19 1.17 -6.14
C MET A 129 8.84 2.48 -5.70
N VAL A 130 8.39 3.63 -6.22
CA VAL A 130 8.94 4.94 -5.83
C VAL A 130 8.70 5.21 -4.35
N LYS A 131 7.50 4.98 -3.82
CA LYS A 131 7.18 5.11 -2.39
C LYS A 131 8.05 4.20 -1.53
N THR A 132 8.28 2.97 -1.98
CA THR A 132 9.15 2.02 -1.27
C THR A 132 10.62 2.50 -1.27
N ILE A 133 11.14 3.02 -2.38
CA ILE A 133 12.49 3.62 -2.42
C ILE A 133 12.57 4.83 -1.49
N ILE A 134 11.55 5.69 -1.47
CA ILE A 134 11.46 6.82 -0.53
C ILE A 134 11.55 6.32 0.91
N GLY A 135 10.83 5.24 1.24
CA GLY A 135 10.76 4.66 2.58
C GLY A 135 12.03 3.95 3.08
N GLN A 136 13.01 3.64 2.21
CA GLN A 136 14.23 2.94 2.61
C GLN A 136 14.98 3.68 3.74
N GLN A 137 15.30 2.97 4.83
CA GLN A 137 16.16 3.45 5.93
C GLN A 137 15.68 4.74 6.63
N ILE A 138 14.41 5.08 6.54
CA ILE A 138 13.80 6.21 7.26
C ILE A 138 12.49 5.77 7.93
N ASN A 139 11.96 6.59 8.84
CA ASN A 139 10.66 6.32 9.44
C ASN A 139 9.51 6.70 8.49
N LEU A 140 8.32 6.12 8.73
CA LEU A 140 7.15 6.31 7.88
C LEU A 140 6.68 7.77 7.79
N ALA A 141 6.77 8.54 8.89
CA ALA A 141 6.35 9.94 8.88
C ALA A 141 7.24 10.78 7.94
N PHE A 142 8.55 10.58 7.97
CA PHE A 142 9.45 11.29 7.08
C PHE A 142 9.32 10.80 5.62
N ALA A 143 9.02 9.51 5.42
CA ALA A 143 8.70 8.99 4.08
C ALA A 143 7.44 9.65 3.51
N ALA A 144 6.38 9.83 4.31
CA ALA A 144 5.18 10.57 3.91
C ALA A 144 5.51 12.02 3.51
N THR A 145 6.32 12.73 4.32
CA THR A 145 6.77 14.10 4.01
C THR A 145 7.54 14.18 2.68
N LEU A 146 8.43 13.23 2.42
CA LEU A 146 9.16 13.21 1.13
C LEU A 146 8.24 12.90 -0.04
N THR A 147 7.27 12.01 0.16
CA THR A 147 6.25 11.70 -0.86
C THR A 147 5.40 12.93 -1.15
N GLU A 148 4.93 13.65 -0.14
CA GLU A 148 4.17 14.90 -0.29
C GLU A 148 4.94 15.94 -1.11
N ARG A 149 6.20 16.15 -0.80
CA ARG A 149 7.07 17.09 -1.56
C ARG A 149 7.27 16.67 -3.01
N LEU A 150 7.37 15.37 -3.28
CA LEU A 150 7.44 14.86 -4.64
C LEU A 150 6.13 15.10 -5.39
N LEU A 151 4.98 14.90 -4.73
CA LEU A 151 3.66 15.16 -5.27
C LEU A 151 3.47 16.64 -5.61
N GLU A 152 3.85 17.54 -4.70
CA GLU A 152 3.78 18.99 -4.92
C GLU A 152 4.69 19.45 -6.06
N LEU A 153 5.90 18.89 -6.16
CA LEU A 153 6.86 19.24 -7.23
C LEU A 153 6.39 18.75 -8.60
N ALA A 154 5.90 17.52 -8.67
CA ALA A 154 5.77 16.81 -9.94
C ALA A 154 4.38 16.19 -10.18
N GLY A 155 3.51 16.17 -9.19
CA GLY A 155 2.14 15.68 -9.33
C GLY A 155 1.26 16.64 -10.15
N GLU A 156 0.18 16.12 -10.68
CA GLU A 156 -0.87 16.94 -11.26
C GLU A 156 -1.94 17.18 -10.22
N SER A 157 -2.22 18.46 -9.92
CA SER A 157 -3.18 18.83 -8.90
C SER A 157 -4.60 18.94 -9.43
N VAL A 158 -5.56 18.56 -8.61
CA VAL A 158 -6.99 18.83 -8.79
C VAL A 158 -7.50 19.43 -7.49
N GLN A 159 -8.26 20.51 -7.59
CA GLN A 159 -8.89 21.17 -6.44
C GLN A 159 -10.21 20.48 -6.11
N ASP A 160 -10.43 20.17 -4.84
CA ASP A 160 -11.71 19.65 -4.36
C ASP A 160 -12.73 20.78 -4.12
N ALA A 161 -13.93 20.42 -3.66
CA ALA A 161 -15.01 21.38 -3.40
C ALA A 161 -14.68 22.37 -2.27
N ASP A 162 -13.79 22.03 -1.36
CA ASP A 162 -13.36 22.86 -0.22
C ASP A 162 -12.17 23.76 -0.59
N GLY A 163 -11.68 23.68 -1.82
CA GLY A 163 -10.50 24.41 -2.27
C GLY A 163 -9.17 23.74 -1.91
N THR A 164 -9.17 22.51 -1.36
CA THR A 164 -7.95 21.76 -1.06
C THR A 164 -7.35 21.19 -2.35
N LEU A 165 -6.03 21.33 -2.52
CA LEU A 165 -5.32 20.69 -3.63
C LEU A 165 -4.98 19.23 -3.27
N LEU A 166 -5.42 18.32 -4.09
CA LEU A 166 -4.95 16.93 -4.09
C LEU A 166 -4.06 16.70 -5.31
N TYR A 167 -3.16 15.74 -5.23
CA TYR A 167 -2.19 15.48 -6.27
C TYR A 167 -2.27 14.03 -6.76
N ALA A 168 -2.31 13.85 -8.08
CA ALA A 168 -2.03 12.56 -8.69
C ALA A 168 -0.53 12.25 -8.56
N PHE A 169 -0.18 10.96 -8.41
CA PHE A 169 1.23 10.58 -8.42
C PHE A 169 1.88 10.96 -9.75
N PRO A 170 3.14 11.47 -9.75
CA PRO A 170 3.84 11.81 -10.98
C PRO A 170 4.00 10.59 -11.89
N THR A 171 3.83 10.77 -13.19
CA THR A 171 4.13 9.72 -14.17
C THR A 171 5.61 9.42 -14.25
N ALA A 172 5.96 8.23 -14.75
CA ALA A 172 7.36 7.87 -14.97
C ALA A 172 8.06 8.86 -15.91
N ASP A 173 7.38 9.36 -16.95
CA ASP A 173 7.92 10.37 -17.88
C ASP A 173 8.32 11.67 -17.16
N ARG A 174 7.47 12.15 -16.25
CA ARG A 174 7.76 13.39 -15.50
C ARG A 174 8.97 13.23 -14.60
N ILE A 175 9.10 12.09 -13.93
CA ILE A 175 10.25 11.81 -13.06
C ILE A 175 11.51 11.51 -13.89
N ALA A 176 11.40 10.80 -14.99
CA ALA A 176 12.53 10.48 -15.88
C ALA A 176 13.21 11.73 -16.49
N ALA A 177 12.42 12.79 -16.68
CA ALA A 177 12.89 14.08 -17.19
C ALA A 177 13.64 14.93 -16.14
N MET A 178 13.65 14.53 -14.86
CA MET A 178 14.32 15.27 -13.79
C MET A 178 15.80 14.91 -13.70
N GLU A 179 16.55 15.81 -13.04
CA GLU A 179 17.91 15.53 -12.57
C GLU A 179 17.91 15.39 -11.03
N PRO A 180 18.84 14.64 -10.44
CA PRO A 180 18.91 14.42 -9.00
C PRO A 180 18.93 15.72 -8.19
N GLU A 181 19.54 16.78 -8.73
CA GLU A 181 19.64 18.11 -8.13
C GLU A 181 18.27 18.75 -7.90
N THR A 182 17.27 18.38 -8.67
CA THR A 182 15.87 18.86 -8.52
C THR A 182 15.23 18.34 -7.21
N LEU A 183 15.58 17.12 -6.79
CA LEU A 183 15.02 16.49 -5.59
C LEU A 183 15.82 16.81 -4.31
N ARG A 184 17.07 17.24 -4.43
CA ARG A 184 17.95 17.55 -3.29
C ARG A 184 17.40 18.62 -2.35
N PRO A 185 16.89 19.78 -2.84
CA PRO A 185 16.29 20.79 -1.98
C PRO A 185 15.09 20.29 -1.19
N LEU A 186 14.42 19.21 -1.65
CA LEU A 186 13.29 18.58 -1.00
C LEU A 186 13.70 17.55 0.07
N GLN A 187 14.99 17.52 0.45
CA GLN A 187 15.61 16.62 1.45
C GLN A 187 15.72 15.15 1.00
N PHE A 188 15.64 14.87 -0.27
CA PHE A 188 16.04 13.54 -0.77
C PHE A 188 17.55 13.37 -0.65
N SER A 189 18.02 12.21 -0.22
CA SER A 189 19.43 11.87 -0.33
C SER A 189 19.80 11.73 -1.81
N GLN A 190 21.08 11.99 -2.16
CA GLN A 190 21.58 11.83 -3.53
C GLN A 190 21.19 10.45 -4.10
N ARG A 191 21.44 9.39 -3.33
CA ARG A 191 21.14 8.02 -3.75
C ARG A 191 19.66 7.79 -4.03
N LYS A 192 18.75 8.28 -3.15
CA LYS A 192 17.31 8.13 -3.37
C LYS A 192 16.84 8.87 -4.62
N ALA A 193 17.33 10.10 -4.83
CA ALA A 193 17.01 10.88 -6.01
C ALA A 193 17.44 10.11 -7.28
N GLU A 194 18.68 9.63 -7.31
CA GLU A 194 19.19 8.83 -8.43
C GLU A 194 18.37 7.55 -8.65
N TYR A 195 18.07 6.78 -7.61
CA TYR A 195 17.33 5.52 -7.73
C TYR A 195 15.92 5.71 -8.29
N ILE A 196 15.22 6.76 -7.85
CA ILE A 196 13.87 7.08 -8.32
C ILE A 196 13.91 7.49 -9.80
N ILE A 197 14.86 8.32 -10.20
CA ILE A 197 15.03 8.78 -11.59
C ILE A 197 15.50 7.64 -12.49
N ASP A 198 16.44 6.80 -12.03
CA ASP A 198 16.92 5.63 -12.78
C ASP A 198 15.80 4.62 -13.02
N LEU A 199 14.93 4.36 -11.99
CA LEU A 199 13.75 3.54 -12.15
C LEU A 199 12.79 4.13 -13.19
N ALA A 200 12.48 5.42 -13.09
CA ALA A 200 11.59 6.09 -14.04
C ALA A 200 12.12 6.00 -15.47
N ARG A 201 13.41 6.27 -15.68
CA ARG A 201 14.08 6.11 -16.98
C ARG A 201 14.06 4.67 -17.48
N ALA A 202 14.18 3.67 -16.57
CA ALA A 202 14.10 2.27 -16.94
C ALA A 202 12.70 1.87 -17.43
N VAL A 203 11.65 2.41 -16.81
CA VAL A 203 10.24 2.21 -17.22
C VAL A 203 9.98 2.89 -18.57
N VAL A 204 10.31 4.17 -18.70
CA VAL A 204 10.09 4.94 -19.94
C VAL A 204 10.83 4.34 -21.14
N ASN A 205 12.05 3.86 -20.94
CA ASN A 205 12.86 3.23 -21.99
C ASN A 205 12.50 1.76 -22.25
N GLY A 206 11.45 1.23 -21.62
CA GLY A 206 10.99 -0.15 -21.81
C GLY A 206 11.94 -1.23 -21.26
N ARG A 207 12.94 -0.87 -20.43
CA ARG A 207 13.78 -1.85 -19.73
C ARG A 207 13.06 -2.58 -18.62
N VAL A 208 11.99 -1.98 -18.10
CA VAL A 208 11.08 -2.55 -17.12
C VAL A 208 9.66 -2.44 -17.63
N ASP A 209 9.05 -3.58 -17.91
CA ASP A 209 7.64 -3.68 -18.25
C ASP A 209 6.82 -3.95 -16.97
N LEU A 210 6.32 -2.88 -16.35
CA LEU A 210 5.53 -2.99 -15.10
C LEU A 210 4.22 -3.76 -15.30
N GLU A 211 3.57 -3.63 -16.46
CA GLU A 211 2.37 -4.40 -16.77
C GLU A 211 2.69 -5.90 -16.94
N GLY A 212 3.84 -6.21 -17.50
CA GLY A 212 4.33 -7.58 -17.63
C GLY A 212 4.52 -8.28 -16.29
N LEU A 213 4.89 -7.55 -15.22
CA LEU A 213 5.10 -8.12 -13.90
C LEU A 213 3.86 -8.84 -13.34
N TRP A 214 2.66 -8.41 -13.71
CA TRP A 214 1.42 -9.04 -13.26
C TRP A 214 1.28 -10.51 -13.70
N ARG A 215 1.97 -10.91 -14.77
CA ARG A 215 1.97 -12.26 -15.33
C ARG A 215 3.11 -13.15 -14.83
N MET A 216 4.06 -12.55 -14.10
CA MET A 216 5.25 -13.22 -13.58
C MET A 216 4.99 -13.84 -12.20
N ASP A 217 5.70 -14.90 -11.88
CA ASP A 217 5.79 -15.39 -10.52
C ASP A 217 6.74 -14.52 -9.66
N GLU A 218 6.80 -14.80 -8.36
CA GLU A 218 7.58 -13.98 -7.41
C GLU A 218 9.08 -14.08 -7.66
N GLN A 219 9.58 -15.23 -8.14
CA GLN A 219 10.99 -15.43 -8.45
C GLN A 219 11.39 -14.68 -9.72
N GLU A 220 10.53 -14.71 -10.74
CA GLU A 220 10.71 -13.97 -11.98
C GLU A 220 10.71 -12.45 -11.74
N ILE A 221 9.76 -11.94 -10.93
CA ILE A 221 9.71 -10.53 -10.51
C ILE A 221 10.99 -10.14 -9.78
N MET A 222 11.42 -10.98 -8.83
CA MET A 222 12.64 -10.77 -8.07
C MET A 222 13.87 -10.69 -8.98
N ALA A 223 14.01 -11.64 -9.92
CA ALA A 223 15.12 -11.69 -10.89
C ALA A 223 15.12 -10.48 -11.84
N THR A 224 13.93 -9.98 -12.21
CA THR A 224 13.76 -8.84 -13.11
C THR A 224 14.14 -7.51 -12.44
N LEU A 225 13.77 -7.31 -11.19
CA LEU A 225 13.85 -6.01 -10.53
C LEU A 225 15.11 -5.81 -9.69
N THR A 226 15.67 -6.86 -9.05
CA THR A 226 16.86 -6.72 -8.20
C THR A 226 18.14 -6.28 -8.91
N PRO A 227 18.33 -6.48 -10.24
CA PRO A 227 19.46 -5.91 -10.95
C PRO A 227 19.42 -4.37 -11.08
N LEU A 228 18.27 -3.75 -10.84
CA LEU A 228 18.15 -2.30 -10.90
C LEU A 228 18.82 -1.65 -9.69
N ARG A 229 19.56 -0.58 -9.95
CA ARG A 229 20.29 0.16 -8.93
C ARG A 229 19.34 0.69 -7.84
N GLY A 230 19.63 0.37 -6.58
CA GLY A 230 18.83 0.80 -5.44
C GLY A 230 17.60 -0.05 -5.15
N ILE A 231 17.36 -1.11 -5.92
CA ILE A 231 16.25 -2.03 -5.72
C ILE A 231 16.79 -3.35 -5.18
N GLY A 232 16.67 -3.55 -3.88
CA GLY A 232 17.02 -4.80 -3.21
C GLY A 232 15.80 -5.70 -3.01
N LYS A 233 16.05 -6.91 -2.50
CA LYS A 233 15.02 -7.92 -2.22
C LYS A 233 13.85 -7.35 -1.42
N TRP A 234 14.11 -6.63 -0.30
CA TRP A 234 13.07 -6.01 0.52
C TRP A 234 12.19 -5.03 -0.28
N THR A 235 12.80 -4.24 -1.18
CA THR A 235 12.04 -3.28 -2.02
C THR A 235 11.07 -4.02 -2.96
N VAL A 236 11.52 -5.13 -3.55
CA VAL A 236 10.69 -5.95 -4.43
C VAL A 236 9.58 -6.65 -3.63
N GLU A 237 9.90 -7.22 -2.46
CA GLU A 237 8.91 -7.81 -1.55
C GLU A 237 7.83 -6.79 -1.15
N CYS A 238 8.22 -5.56 -0.79
CA CYS A 238 7.27 -4.50 -0.47
C CYS A 238 6.38 -4.13 -1.67
N MET A 239 6.95 -3.98 -2.86
CA MET A 239 6.16 -3.71 -4.07
C MET A 239 5.17 -4.83 -4.37
N MET A 240 5.58 -6.10 -4.25
CA MET A 240 4.67 -7.23 -4.44
C MET A 240 3.58 -7.27 -3.36
N MET A 241 3.87 -6.89 -2.11
CA MET A 241 2.89 -6.84 -1.02
C MET A 241 1.93 -5.65 -1.15
N PHE A 242 2.47 -4.45 -1.30
CA PHE A 242 1.70 -3.19 -1.23
C PHE A 242 1.24 -2.68 -2.59
N GLY A 243 1.89 -3.07 -3.67
CA GLY A 243 1.47 -2.76 -5.04
C GLY A 243 0.61 -3.85 -5.67
N MET A 244 1.04 -5.12 -5.57
CA MET A 244 0.35 -6.24 -6.23
C MET A 244 -0.63 -6.97 -5.30
N GLY A 245 -0.53 -6.82 -3.99
CA GLY A 245 -1.36 -7.56 -3.04
C GLY A 245 -1.04 -9.05 -2.95
N ARG A 246 0.20 -9.45 -3.27
CA ARG A 246 0.62 -10.86 -3.16
C ARG A 246 0.46 -11.35 -1.72
N PRO A 247 -0.27 -12.47 -1.47
CA PRO A 247 -0.66 -12.86 -0.11
C PRO A 247 0.44 -13.57 0.68
N ASP A 248 1.49 -14.07 0.02
CA ASP A 248 2.40 -15.04 0.64
C ASP A 248 3.88 -14.61 0.63
N LEU A 249 4.16 -13.39 1.06
CA LEU A 249 5.52 -12.85 1.20
C LEU A 249 5.89 -12.65 2.67
N LEU A 250 7.14 -12.93 3.03
CA LEU A 250 7.68 -12.72 4.37
C LEU A 250 8.89 -11.79 4.30
N PRO A 251 8.73 -10.48 4.55
CA PRO A 251 9.83 -9.51 4.47
C PRO A 251 10.71 -9.59 5.73
N VAL A 252 11.57 -10.62 5.83
CA VAL A 252 12.40 -10.90 7.00
C VAL A 252 13.42 -9.80 7.33
N ALA A 253 13.72 -8.91 6.39
CA ALA A 253 14.57 -7.75 6.63
C ALA A 253 13.82 -6.59 7.31
N ASP A 254 12.46 -6.65 7.40
CA ASP A 254 11.66 -5.57 7.97
C ASP A 254 11.78 -5.54 9.50
N ILE A 255 12.21 -4.37 10.01
CA ILE A 255 12.42 -4.19 11.46
C ILE A 255 11.11 -4.15 12.25
N GLY A 256 10.04 -3.66 11.62
CA GLY A 256 8.70 -3.62 12.22
C GLY A 256 8.15 -5.03 12.41
N LEU A 257 8.35 -5.89 11.41
CA LEU A 257 7.95 -7.29 11.49
C LEU A 257 8.78 -8.05 12.54
N LYS A 258 10.10 -7.84 12.60
CA LYS A 258 10.95 -8.42 13.65
C LYS A 258 10.47 -8.07 15.06
N ASN A 259 10.18 -6.78 15.29
CA ASN A 259 9.65 -6.31 16.58
C ASN A 259 8.27 -6.91 16.88
N GLY A 260 7.41 -7.00 15.87
CA GLY A 260 6.07 -7.58 16.00
C GLY A 260 6.12 -9.07 16.32
N MET A 261 6.98 -9.83 15.64
CA MET A 261 7.15 -11.26 15.92
C MET A 261 7.70 -11.51 17.32
N GLN A 262 8.69 -10.73 17.78
CA GLN A 262 9.18 -10.80 19.16
C GLN A 262 8.04 -10.65 20.16
N LEU A 263 7.17 -9.67 19.92
CA LEU A 263 6.05 -9.36 20.79
C LEU A 263 4.99 -10.47 20.79
N VAL A 264 4.52 -10.84 19.59
CA VAL A 264 3.41 -11.80 19.42
C VAL A 264 3.80 -13.20 19.91
N TYR A 265 5.01 -13.64 19.60
CA TYR A 265 5.53 -14.94 20.01
C TYR A 265 6.20 -14.93 21.38
N GLN A 266 6.30 -13.76 22.04
CA GLN A 266 6.91 -13.58 23.38
C GLN A 266 8.36 -14.11 23.43
N LEU A 267 9.14 -13.76 22.39
CA LEU A 267 10.54 -14.19 22.29
C LEU A 267 11.42 -13.36 23.22
N ASP A 268 12.41 -13.99 23.87
CA ASP A 268 13.37 -13.33 24.77
C ASP A 268 14.20 -12.26 24.06
N ALA A 269 14.49 -12.48 22.77
CA ALA A 269 15.24 -11.57 21.93
C ALA A 269 14.53 -11.38 20.59
N ARG A 270 14.94 -10.30 19.87
CA ARG A 270 14.47 -10.05 18.52
C ARG A 270 14.93 -11.18 17.59
N PRO A 271 14.01 -11.82 16.85
CA PRO A 271 14.37 -12.95 15.99
C PRO A 271 15.30 -12.53 14.86
N ASP A 272 16.23 -13.38 14.51
CA ASP A 272 17.01 -13.26 13.28
C ASP A 272 16.18 -13.71 12.06
N GLU A 273 16.74 -13.59 10.86
CA GLU A 273 16.03 -13.95 9.65
C GLU A 273 15.70 -15.45 9.55
N ALA A 274 16.57 -16.32 10.06
CA ALA A 274 16.37 -17.77 10.07
C ALA A 274 15.20 -18.15 10.98
N GLU A 275 15.13 -17.56 12.16
CA GLU A 275 14.04 -17.76 13.09
C GLU A 275 12.71 -17.21 12.56
N MET A 276 12.73 -16.01 11.94
CA MET A 276 11.53 -15.46 11.29
C MET A 276 11.00 -16.38 10.19
N ARG A 277 11.88 -16.97 9.37
CA ARG A 277 11.48 -17.93 8.33
C ARG A 277 10.88 -19.18 8.96
N ARG A 278 11.50 -19.72 10.01
CA ARG A 278 11.00 -20.90 10.74
C ARG A 278 9.60 -20.67 11.32
N ILE A 279 9.37 -19.52 11.96
CA ILE A 279 8.05 -19.14 12.49
C ILE A 279 7.06 -18.93 11.35
N GLY A 280 7.45 -18.16 10.34
CA GLY A 280 6.59 -17.77 9.21
C GLY A 280 6.32 -18.92 8.22
N GLU A 281 6.94 -20.09 8.36
CA GLU A 281 6.65 -21.25 7.54
C GLU A 281 5.19 -21.73 7.71
N SER A 282 4.71 -21.71 8.95
CA SER A 282 3.31 -22.04 9.27
C SER A 282 2.29 -21.01 8.81
N TRP A 283 2.72 -19.82 8.38
CA TRP A 283 1.84 -18.76 7.88
C TRP A 283 1.47 -18.90 6.41
N ALA A 284 2.18 -19.75 5.66
CA ALA A 284 1.87 -19.98 4.25
C ALA A 284 0.46 -20.56 4.08
N PRO A 285 -0.29 -20.15 3.05
CA PRO A 285 0.04 -19.22 1.98
C PRO A 285 -0.39 -17.74 2.26
N TRP A 286 -0.42 -17.33 3.53
CA TRP A 286 -0.93 -16.02 3.96
C TRP A 286 0.12 -15.15 4.69
N ARG A 287 1.41 -15.37 4.43
CA ARG A 287 2.51 -14.70 5.14
C ARG A 287 2.44 -13.18 5.10
N SER A 288 2.02 -12.58 3.99
CA SER A 288 1.82 -11.13 3.88
C SER A 288 0.72 -10.63 4.84
N TYR A 289 -0.42 -11.33 4.85
CA TYR A 289 -1.55 -10.96 5.71
C TYR A 289 -1.25 -11.19 7.19
N VAL A 290 -0.62 -12.30 7.57
CA VAL A 290 -0.19 -12.50 8.96
C VAL A 290 0.78 -11.40 9.38
N SER A 291 1.73 -11.02 8.50
CA SER A 291 2.62 -9.87 8.73
C SER A 291 1.86 -8.57 8.96
N LEU A 292 0.77 -8.32 8.21
CA LEU A 292 -0.10 -7.16 8.41
C LEU A 292 -0.72 -7.14 9.82
N TYR A 293 -1.22 -8.28 10.31
CA TYR A 293 -1.78 -8.41 11.65
C TYR A 293 -0.73 -8.24 12.74
N VAL A 294 0.48 -8.75 12.51
CA VAL A 294 1.63 -8.57 13.40
C VAL A 294 2.06 -7.10 13.46
N TRP A 295 2.13 -6.40 12.34
CA TRP A 295 2.41 -4.94 12.32
C TRP A 295 1.32 -4.15 13.03
N GLU A 296 0.05 -4.49 12.84
CA GLU A 296 -1.07 -3.80 13.50
C GLU A 296 -1.03 -3.98 15.02
N THR A 297 -0.55 -5.13 15.51
CA THR A 297 -0.31 -5.37 16.94
C THR A 297 0.68 -4.35 17.53
N VAL A 298 1.81 -4.13 16.83
CA VAL A 298 2.79 -3.10 17.24
C VAL A 298 2.19 -1.69 17.19
N GLY A 299 1.39 -1.42 16.17
CA GLY A 299 0.67 -0.14 16.02
C GLY A 299 -0.30 0.12 17.17
N ALA A 300 -1.13 -0.87 17.51
CA ALA A 300 -2.10 -0.80 18.60
C ALA A 300 -1.46 -0.54 19.96
N LEU A 301 -0.31 -1.18 20.24
CA LEU A 301 0.44 -0.92 21.46
C LEU A 301 1.00 0.50 21.53
N LYS A 302 1.55 1.01 20.44
CA LYS A 302 2.04 2.40 20.38
C LYS A 302 0.92 3.41 20.63
N ARG A 303 -0.30 3.11 20.18
CA ARG A 303 -1.50 3.90 20.43
C ARG A 303 -2.12 3.68 21.82
N LYS A 304 -1.52 2.81 22.65
CA LYS A 304 -2.01 2.42 24.00
C LYS A 304 -3.45 1.87 23.97
N GLU A 305 -3.81 1.17 22.91
CA GLU A 305 -5.08 0.46 22.85
C GLU A 305 -5.06 -0.71 23.84
N ALA A 306 -6.13 -0.84 24.65
CA ALA A 306 -6.25 -1.96 25.58
C ALA A 306 -6.18 -3.32 24.86
N TRP A 307 -5.52 -4.29 25.46
CA TRP A 307 -5.45 -5.68 24.99
C TRP A 307 -6.63 -6.49 25.50
#